data_156778109a0ff4bbcee28f83e9c14585
#
_entry.id   156778109a0ff4bbcee28f83e9c14585
#
_cell.length_a   1.000
_cell.length_b   1.000
_cell.length_c   1.000
_cell.angle_alpha   90.00
_cell.angle_beta   90.00
_cell.angle_gamma   90.00
#
_symmetry.space_group_name_H-M   'P 1'
#
loop_
_entity.id
_entity.type
_entity.pdbx_description
1 polymer ?
#
loop_
_entity_poly.entity_id
_entity_poly.type
_entity_poly.pdbx_seq_one_letter_code
_entity_poly.pdbx_strand_id
1 'polypeptide(L)'
;QFPHIKGGHRSIGGARDRWSVLFVYRGRHCPRCKRFLNKLNAVLPAWTEVMDVTVVSSDPLEKAQADMAEFGWDFDLCYGMTEHQMHALGLYVSDPLSEAETTARFAEPGMFAIRPNGELMLVDISNGPAARPDLEELLDGMKFNIENDRPVRGTG
;
A
#
# COMPACT_ATOMS: atom_id res chain seq x y z
N GLN A 1 4.41 0.84 12.23
CA GLN A 1 3.51 -0.31 12.41
C GLN A 1 2.07 0.09 12.16
N PHE A 2 1.32 -0.82 11.55
CA PHE A 2 -0.10 -0.62 11.29
C PHE A 2 -0.90 -1.76 11.88
N PRO A 3 -2.07 -1.49 12.49
CA PRO A 3 -2.93 -2.56 13.00
C PRO A 3 -3.52 -3.37 11.83
N HIS A 4 -3.55 -4.69 12.00
CA HIS A 4 -4.07 -5.64 11.02
C HIS A 4 -5.53 -5.98 11.36
N ILE A 5 -6.38 -6.14 10.35
CA ILE A 5 -7.81 -6.40 10.57
C ILE A 5 -8.09 -7.70 11.33
N LYS A 6 -7.17 -8.66 11.30
CA LYS A 6 -7.28 -9.92 12.05
C LYS A 6 -6.61 -9.89 13.42
N GLY A 7 -6.19 -8.71 13.86
CA GLY A 7 -5.48 -8.50 15.13
C GLY A 7 -3.96 -8.40 14.95
N GLY A 8 -3.29 -7.86 15.96
CA GLY A 8 -1.87 -7.59 15.89
C GLY A 8 -1.53 -6.44 14.95
N HIS A 9 -0.26 -6.35 14.60
CA HIS A 9 0.28 -5.28 13.77
C HIS A 9 1.14 -5.85 12.65
N ARG A 10 1.35 -5.06 11.59
CA ARG A 10 2.37 -5.31 10.58
C ARG A 10 3.39 -4.19 10.59
N SER A 11 4.65 -4.56 10.68
CA SER A 11 5.78 -3.62 10.63
C SER A 11 6.19 -3.41 9.18
N ILE A 12 6.42 -2.15 8.82
CA ILE A 12 6.93 -1.77 7.51
C ILE A 12 8.32 -1.19 7.69
N GLY A 13 9.25 -1.65 6.89
CA GLY A 13 10.65 -1.25 7.01
C GLY A 13 11.43 -2.09 8.03
N GLY A 14 12.68 -1.70 8.31
CA GLY A 14 13.58 -2.48 9.13
C GLY A 14 14.10 -3.73 8.43
N ALA A 15 15.01 -4.45 9.08
CA ALA A 15 15.59 -5.67 8.51
C ALA A 15 14.58 -6.82 8.56
N ARG A 16 14.45 -7.54 7.46
CA ARG A 16 13.55 -8.69 7.32
C ARG A 16 14.17 -9.72 6.37
N ASP A 17 13.58 -10.92 6.34
CA ASP A 17 14.08 -12.00 5.50
C ASP A 17 13.73 -11.83 4.01
N ARG A 18 12.67 -11.09 3.73
CA ARG A 18 12.12 -10.94 2.39
C ARG A 18 11.99 -9.47 2.00
N TRP A 19 11.94 -9.24 0.70
CA TRP A 19 11.44 -7.98 0.15
C TRP A 19 10.00 -7.76 0.60
N SER A 20 9.58 -6.51 0.68
CA SER A 20 8.20 -6.15 1.02
C SER A 20 7.73 -4.98 0.19
N VAL A 21 6.41 -4.91 0.01
CA VAL A 21 5.75 -3.78 -0.64
C VAL A 21 4.57 -3.34 0.21
N LEU A 22 4.44 -2.02 0.36
CA LEU A 22 3.30 -1.38 1.00
C LEU A 22 2.52 -0.61 -0.05
N PHE A 23 1.22 -0.91 -0.16
CA PHE A 23 0.28 -0.11 -0.95
C PHE A 23 -0.61 0.68 -0.01
N VAL A 24 -0.70 1.99 -0.24
CA VAL A 24 -1.59 2.88 0.49
C VAL A 24 -2.75 3.27 -0.42
N TYR A 25 -3.96 3.17 0.08
CA TYR A 25 -5.16 3.60 -0.64
C TYR A 25 -5.97 4.60 0.18
N ARG A 26 -6.86 5.32 -0.51
CA ARG A 26 -7.65 6.39 0.11
C ARG A 26 -8.61 5.89 1.17
N GLY A 27 -9.21 4.74 0.92
CA GLY A 27 -10.20 4.13 1.81
C GLY A 27 -11.40 3.57 1.07
N ARG A 28 -12.37 3.11 1.83
CA ARG A 28 -13.59 2.46 1.31
C ARG A 28 -14.40 3.37 0.38
N HIS A 29 -14.30 4.69 0.56
CA HIS A 29 -15.03 5.68 -0.25
C HIS A 29 -14.49 5.84 -1.69
N CYS A 30 -13.41 5.17 -2.04
CA CYS A 30 -12.71 5.38 -3.31
C CYS A 30 -12.94 4.22 -4.29
N PRO A 31 -13.82 4.37 -5.30
CA PRO A 31 -14.08 3.29 -6.27
C PRO A 31 -12.84 2.90 -7.09
N ARG A 32 -12.00 3.88 -7.48
CA ARG A 32 -10.77 3.59 -8.23
C ARG A 32 -9.77 2.79 -7.40
N CYS A 33 -9.71 3.04 -6.09
CA CYS A 33 -8.86 2.28 -5.18
C CYS A 33 -9.32 0.84 -5.09
N LYS A 34 -10.63 0.61 -4.98
CA LYS A 34 -11.20 -0.73 -4.91
C LYS A 34 -10.89 -1.51 -6.19
N ARG A 35 -11.03 -0.88 -7.36
CA ARG A 35 -10.69 -1.53 -8.64
C ARG A 35 -9.20 -1.88 -8.71
N PHE A 36 -8.34 -0.97 -8.28
CA PHE A 36 -6.90 -1.22 -8.24
C PHE A 36 -6.56 -2.40 -7.32
N LEU A 37 -7.13 -2.43 -6.13
CA LEU A 37 -6.88 -3.49 -5.15
C LEU A 37 -7.46 -4.83 -5.61
N ASN A 38 -8.58 -4.83 -6.32
CA ASN A 38 -9.11 -6.05 -6.94
C ASN A 38 -8.16 -6.60 -8.00
N LYS A 39 -7.54 -5.73 -8.79
CA LYS A 39 -6.50 -6.14 -9.75
C LYS A 39 -5.26 -6.69 -9.04
N LEU A 40 -4.84 -6.05 -7.95
CA LEU A 40 -3.73 -6.55 -7.12
C LEU A 40 -4.05 -7.94 -6.60
N ASN A 41 -5.25 -8.13 -6.07
CA ASN A 41 -5.65 -9.43 -5.54
C ASN A 41 -5.64 -10.53 -6.61
N ALA A 42 -6.06 -10.19 -7.82
CA ALA A 42 -6.08 -11.15 -8.93
C ALA A 42 -4.68 -11.63 -9.32
N VAL A 43 -3.65 -10.80 -9.15
CA VAL A 43 -2.25 -11.14 -9.48
C VAL A 43 -1.41 -11.37 -8.22
N LEU A 44 -2.03 -11.41 -7.06
CA LEU A 44 -1.33 -11.50 -5.77
C LEU A 44 -0.35 -12.68 -5.67
N PRO A 45 -0.69 -13.90 -6.13
CA PRO A 45 0.25 -15.03 -6.05
C PRO A 45 1.61 -14.75 -6.68
N ALA A 46 1.64 -14.05 -7.82
CA ALA A 46 2.89 -13.68 -8.48
C ALA A 46 3.71 -12.70 -7.63
N TRP A 47 3.06 -11.80 -6.89
CA TRP A 47 3.71 -10.88 -5.98
C TRP A 47 4.27 -11.61 -4.75
N THR A 48 3.46 -12.48 -4.13
CA THR A 48 3.84 -13.14 -2.88
C THR A 48 4.93 -14.21 -3.07
N GLU A 49 5.18 -14.65 -4.27
CA GLU A 49 6.34 -15.49 -4.57
C GLU A 49 7.67 -14.77 -4.24
N VAL A 50 7.72 -13.46 -4.41
CA VAL A 50 8.97 -12.69 -4.29
C VAL A 50 8.98 -11.71 -3.12
N MET A 51 7.83 -11.30 -2.61
CA MET A 51 7.78 -10.31 -1.53
C MET A 51 6.52 -10.41 -0.68
N ASP A 52 6.59 -9.84 0.52
CA ASP A 52 5.41 -9.68 1.38
C ASP A 52 4.62 -8.46 0.90
N VAL A 53 3.30 -8.59 0.84
CA VAL A 53 2.40 -7.52 0.38
C VAL A 53 1.51 -7.08 1.53
N THR A 54 1.55 -5.79 1.83
CA THR A 54 0.70 -5.15 2.84
C THR A 54 -0.04 -3.98 2.22
N VAL A 55 -1.31 -3.83 2.58
CA VAL A 55 -2.18 -2.75 2.11
C VAL A 55 -2.75 -2.01 3.31
N VAL A 56 -2.78 -0.69 3.28
CA VAL A 56 -3.25 0.13 4.40
C VAL A 56 -4.00 1.36 3.92
N SER A 57 -4.95 1.81 4.72
CA SER A 57 -5.58 3.13 4.60
C SER A 57 -5.74 3.75 5.99
N SER A 58 -6.23 4.98 6.03
CA SER A 58 -6.58 5.64 7.29
C SER A 58 -7.98 5.27 7.79
N ASP A 59 -8.69 4.41 7.08
CA ASP A 59 -10.02 3.97 7.49
C ASP A 59 -10.00 3.33 8.88
N PRO A 60 -11.09 3.47 9.65
CA PRO A 60 -11.26 2.71 10.88
C PRO A 60 -11.49 1.22 10.58
N LEU A 61 -11.36 0.40 11.61
CA LEU A 61 -11.47 -1.05 11.50
C LEU A 61 -12.76 -1.51 10.79
N GLU A 62 -13.88 -0.90 11.12
CA GLU A 62 -15.19 -1.29 10.57
C GLU A 62 -15.25 -1.15 9.05
N LYS A 63 -14.67 -0.09 8.51
CA LYS A 63 -14.62 0.13 7.06
C LYS A 63 -13.67 -0.85 6.38
N ALA A 64 -12.51 -1.12 6.97
CA ALA A 64 -11.57 -2.10 6.44
C ALA A 64 -12.17 -3.51 6.45
N GLN A 65 -12.87 -3.88 7.53
CA GLN A 65 -13.59 -5.15 7.61
C GLN A 65 -14.70 -5.25 6.57
N ALA A 66 -15.41 -4.15 6.32
CA ALA A 66 -16.46 -4.11 5.29
C ALA A 66 -15.87 -4.33 3.89
N ASP A 67 -14.72 -3.73 3.59
CA ASP A 67 -14.02 -3.98 2.32
C ASP A 67 -13.62 -5.45 2.19
N MET A 68 -13.06 -6.03 3.24
CA MET A 68 -12.66 -7.43 3.22
C MET A 68 -13.86 -8.36 3.02
N ALA A 69 -14.98 -8.07 3.67
CA ALA A 69 -16.22 -8.84 3.55
C ALA A 69 -16.79 -8.75 2.13
N GLU A 70 -16.71 -7.58 1.50
CA GLU A 70 -17.26 -7.35 0.15
C GLU A 70 -16.37 -7.99 -0.94
N PHE A 71 -15.05 -7.85 -0.83
CA PHE A 71 -14.13 -8.21 -1.92
C PHE A 71 -13.35 -9.51 -1.68
N GLY A 72 -13.24 -9.96 -0.44
CA GLY A 72 -12.52 -11.20 -0.12
C GLY A 72 -11.04 -11.16 -0.47
N TRP A 73 -10.37 -10.03 -0.25
CA TRP A 73 -8.96 -9.89 -0.57
C TRP A 73 -8.08 -10.85 0.26
N ASP A 74 -7.03 -11.36 -0.37
CA ASP A 74 -6.10 -12.33 0.24
C ASP A 74 -4.82 -11.68 0.80
N PHE A 75 -4.56 -10.41 0.46
CA PHE A 75 -3.39 -9.70 1.01
C PHE A 75 -3.63 -9.27 2.45
N ASP A 76 -2.53 -8.97 3.15
CA ASP A 76 -2.60 -8.39 4.49
C ASP A 76 -3.21 -6.99 4.43
N LEU A 77 -4.37 -6.82 5.05
CA LEU A 77 -5.07 -5.54 5.11
C LEU A 77 -4.93 -4.92 6.50
N CYS A 78 -4.36 -3.73 6.52
CA CYS A 78 -4.21 -2.90 7.72
C CYS A 78 -5.13 -1.69 7.64
N TYR A 79 -5.31 -1.03 8.78
CA TYR A 79 -6.22 0.11 8.91
C TYR A 79 -5.63 1.15 9.86
N GLY A 80 -6.33 2.26 10.01
CA GLY A 80 -6.03 3.24 11.05
C GLY A 80 -4.71 3.97 10.90
N MET A 81 -4.20 4.12 9.66
CA MET A 81 -3.00 4.93 9.45
C MET A 81 -3.27 6.35 9.93
N THR A 82 -2.39 6.87 10.81
CA THR A 82 -2.52 8.21 11.37
C THR A 82 -2.00 9.25 10.40
N GLU A 83 -2.44 10.49 10.58
CA GLU A 83 -1.94 11.61 9.76
C GLU A 83 -0.43 11.79 9.95
N HIS A 84 0.08 11.57 11.17
CA HIS A 84 1.52 11.59 11.42
C HIS A 84 2.25 10.57 10.54
N GLN A 85 1.72 9.36 10.43
CA GLN A 85 2.29 8.32 9.57
C GLN A 85 2.20 8.70 8.09
N MET A 86 1.09 9.31 7.65
CA MET A 86 0.96 9.79 6.27
C MET A 86 2.08 10.77 5.93
N HIS A 87 2.32 11.75 6.80
CA HIS A 87 3.37 12.73 6.60
C HIS A 87 4.77 12.10 6.66
N ALA A 88 4.99 11.17 7.57
CA ALA A 88 6.27 10.46 7.68
C ALA A 88 6.61 9.67 6.41
N LEU A 89 5.60 9.16 5.70
CA LEU A 89 5.76 8.46 4.44
C LEU A 89 5.84 9.40 3.23
N GLY A 90 5.69 10.71 3.43
CA GLY A 90 5.71 11.69 2.34
C GLY A 90 4.46 11.66 1.47
N LEU A 91 3.37 11.10 1.95
CA LEU A 91 2.12 10.99 1.20
C LEU A 91 1.41 12.35 1.09
N TYR A 92 0.68 12.54 -0.01
CA TYR A 92 -0.29 13.63 -0.09
C TYR A 92 -1.46 13.33 0.81
N VAL A 93 -1.98 14.35 1.50
CA VAL A 93 -3.11 14.23 2.42
C VAL A 93 -4.22 15.14 1.92
N SER A 94 -5.44 14.61 1.84
CA SER A 94 -6.60 15.35 1.34
C SER A 94 -7.67 15.52 2.42
N ASP A 95 -8.36 16.66 2.34
CA ASP A 95 -9.58 16.87 3.08
C ASP A 95 -10.76 16.23 2.33
N PRO A 96 -11.77 15.71 3.04
CA PRO A 96 -12.97 15.24 2.37
C PRO A 96 -13.67 16.39 1.61
N LEU A 97 -14.19 16.09 0.42
CA LEU A 97 -14.99 17.07 -0.33
C LEU A 97 -16.29 17.37 0.38
N SER A 98 -16.85 16.39 1.09
CA SER A 98 -18.07 16.48 1.87
C SER A 98 -18.14 15.30 2.82
N GLU A 99 -19.07 15.34 3.78
CA GLU A 99 -19.33 14.20 4.67
C GLU A 99 -19.84 12.97 3.90
N ALA A 100 -20.43 13.18 2.72
CA ALA A 100 -20.87 12.09 1.85
C ALA A 100 -19.69 11.29 1.28
N GLU A 101 -18.53 11.91 1.11
CA GLU A 101 -17.31 11.21 0.67
C GLU A 101 -16.73 10.39 1.83
N THR A 102 -16.34 11.05 2.89
CA THR A 102 -15.82 10.46 4.13
C THR A 102 -15.82 11.54 5.21
N THR A 103 -15.55 11.16 6.45
CA THR A 103 -15.65 12.07 7.60
C THR A 103 -14.30 12.57 8.11
N ALA A 104 -13.18 12.05 7.61
CA ALA A 104 -11.85 12.40 8.08
C ALA A 104 -10.88 12.59 6.92
N ARG A 105 -9.80 13.33 7.18
CA ARG A 105 -8.69 13.46 6.23
C ARG A 105 -8.08 12.08 5.94
N PHE A 106 -7.58 11.92 4.73
CA PHE A 106 -7.07 10.63 4.29
C PHE A 106 -5.83 10.82 3.42
N ALA A 107 -5.03 9.75 3.30
CA ALA A 107 -3.88 9.73 2.41
C ALA A 107 -4.32 9.49 0.98
N GLU A 108 -3.69 10.19 0.05
CA GLU A 108 -3.73 9.84 -1.37
C GLU A 108 -2.81 8.63 -1.63
N PRO A 109 -2.92 7.95 -2.79
CA PRO A 109 -2.24 6.69 -3.00
C PRO A 109 -0.71 6.75 -2.90
N GLY A 110 -0.13 5.65 -2.42
CA GLY A 110 1.31 5.45 -2.40
C GLY A 110 1.69 3.99 -2.54
N MET A 111 2.91 3.77 -3.03
CA MET A 111 3.52 2.45 -3.11
C MET A 111 4.98 2.56 -2.67
N PHE A 112 5.40 1.64 -1.82
CA PHE A 112 6.77 1.61 -1.28
C PHE A 112 7.28 0.19 -1.37
N ALA A 113 8.34 -0.02 -2.15
CA ALA A 113 9.01 -1.32 -2.25
C ALA A 113 10.31 -1.27 -1.46
N ILE A 114 10.50 -2.20 -0.54
CA ILE A 114 11.51 -2.15 0.50
C ILE A 114 12.37 -3.40 0.43
N ARG A 115 13.70 -3.20 0.43
CA ARG A 115 14.68 -4.29 0.45
C ARG A 115 14.65 -5.03 1.79
N PRO A 116 15.16 -6.27 1.83
CA PRO A 116 15.28 -6.99 3.11
C PRO A 116 16.07 -6.24 4.17
N ASN A 117 17.06 -5.43 3.78
CA ASN A 117 17.85 -4.62 4.72
C ASN A 117 17.14 -3.34 5.19
N GLY A 118 15.92 -3.08 4.72
CA GLY A 118 15.14 -1.91 5.11
C GLY A 118 15.27 -0.70 4.20
N GLU A 119 16.15 -0.73 3.19
CA GLU A 119 16.28 0.38 2.24
C GLU A 119 15.05 0.48 1.34
N LEU A 120 14.60 1.72 1.10
CA LEU A 120 13.51 2.00 0.16
C LEU A 120 14.01 1.89 -1.27
N MET A 121 13.56 0.87 -2.00
CA MET A 121 14.01 0.59 -3.37
C MET A 121 13.23 1.39 -4.41
N LEU A 122 11.91 1.39 -4.31
CA LEU A 122 11.03 2.13 -5.21
C LEU A 122 9.97 2.86 -4.42
N VAL A 123 9.60 4.03 -4.87
CA VAL A 123 8.50 4.80 -4.32
C VAL A 123 7.68 5.40 -5.46
N ASP A 124 6.36 5.32 -5.32
CA ASP A 124 5.43 5.98 -6.23
C ASP A 124 4.30 6.58 -5.39
N ILE A 125 4.24 7.90 -5.31
CA ILE A 125 3.19 8.62 -4.60
C ILE A 125 2.46 9.53 -5.58
N SER A 126 1.15 9.64 -5.42
CA SER A 126 0.34 10.50 -6.28
C SER A 126 -0.66 11.31 -5.45
N ASN A 127 -1.18 12.38 -6.04
CA ASN A 127 -2.18 13.23 -5.40
C ASN A 127 -3.61 12.92 -5.87
N GLY A 128 -3.81 11.77 -6.48
CA GLY A 128 -5.13 11.35 -6.93
C GLY A 128 -5.19 9.86 -7.23
N PRO A 129 -6.38 9.25 -7.13
CA PRO A 129 -6.52 7.79 -7.20
C PRO A 129 -6.35 7.20 -8.60
N ALA A 130 -6.32 8.02 -9.63
CA ALA A 130 -6.12 7.56 -11.01
C ALA A 130 -4.65 7.36 -11.36
N ALA A 131 -3.74 8.05 -10.70
CA ALA A 131 -2.30 8.01 -10.99
C ALA A 131 -1.64 6.92 -10.14
N ARG A 132 -1.54 5.73 -10.72
CA ARG A 132 -0.95 4.56 -10.06
C ARG A 132 -0.12 3.75 -11.03
N PRO A 133 0.86 2.98 -10.52
CA PRO A 133 1.64 2.11 -11.39
C PRO A 133 0.79 0.98 -11.96
N ASP A 134 1.20 0.50 -13.14
CA ASP A 134 0.70 -0.75 -13.66
C ASP A 134 1.30 -1.91 -12.85
N LEU A 135 0.45 -2.79 -12.32
CA LEU A 135 0.89 -3.82 -11.39
C LEU A 135 1.77 -4.88 -12.04
N GLU A 136 1.54 -5.23 -13.30
CA GLU A 136 2.36 -6.20 -14.01
C GLU A 136 3.73 -5.64 -14.34
N GLU A 137 3.79 -4.41 -14.86
CA GLU A 137 5.04 -3.73 -15.16
C GLU A 137 5.87 -3.47 -13.91
N LEU A 138 5.21 -3.07 -12.82
CA LEU A 138 5.89 -2.85 -11.54
C LEU A 138 6.53 -4.13 -11.03
N LEU A 139 5.79 -5.25 -11.04
CA LEU A 139 6.33 -6.53 -10.58
C LEU A 139 7.48 -7.00 -11.47
N ASP A 140 7.35 -6.85 -12.78
CA ASP A 140 8.41 -7.20 -13.74
C ASP A 140 9.68 -6.41 -13.44
N GLY A 141 9.56 -5.11 -13.24
CA GLY A 141 10.69 -4.24 -12.89
C GLY A 141 11.31 -4.60 -11.54
N MET A 142 10.49 -4.95 -10.56
CA MET A 142 10.98 -5.40 -9.25
C MET A 142 11.74 -6.71 -9.36
N LYS A 143 11.22 -7.70 -10.09
CA LYS A 143 11.91 -8.95 -10.34
C LYS A 143 13.28 -8.73 -11.01
N PHE A 144 13.32 -7.86 -12.01
CA PHE A 144 14.56 -7.48 -12.67
C PHE A 144 15.58 -6.91 -11.67
N ASN A 145 15.15 -5.99 -10.82
CA ASN A 145 16.01 -5.38 -9.82
C ASN A 145 16.54 -6.41 -8.81
N ILE A 146 15.69 -7.33 -8.38
CA ILE A 146 16.06 -8.39 -7.43
C ILE A 146 17.06 -9.35 -8.07
N GLU A 147 16.76 -9.85 -9.28
CA GLU A 147 17.59 -10.83 -9.98
C GLU A 147 18.96 -10.29 -10.36
N ASN A 148 19.07 -8.99 -10.65
CA ASN A 148 20.30 -8.34 -11.06
C ASN A 148 20.98 -7.56 -9.94
N ASP A 149 20.50 -7.70 -8.70
CA ASP A 149 21.03 -7.01 -7.52
C ASP A 149 21.26 -5.51 -7.77
N ARG A 150 20.28 -4.85 -8.34
CA ARG A 150 20.39 -3.43 -8.70
C ARG A 150 20.42 -2.57 -7.44
N PRO A 151 21.25 -1.52 -7.41
CA PRO A 151 21.28 -0.60 -6.27
C PRO A 151 20.06 0.29 -6.26
N VAL A 152 19.79 0.86 -5.08
CA VAL A 152 18.79 1.93 -4.94
C VAL A 152 19.23 3.12 -5.82
N ARG A 153 18.30 3.70 -6.54
CA ARG A 153 18.53 4.86 -7.43
C ARG A 153 17.81 6.08 -6.88
N GLY A 154 18.13 7.24 -7.45
CA GLY A 154 17.45 8.47 -7.07
C GLY A 154 17.94 9.06 -5.75
N THR A 155 19.20 8.86 -5.43
CA THR A 155 19.81 9.30 -4.18
C THR A 155 20.71 10.53 -4.34
N GLY A 156 20.81 11.05 -5.54
CA GLY A 156 21.63 12.23 -5.84
C GLY A 156 20.93 13.56 -5.60
#